data_afe9c81ef0ff3cbc7fca1366fb6315e4
#
_entry.id   afe9c81ef0ff3cbc7fca1366fb6315e4
#
_cell.length_a   1.000
_cell.length_b   1.000
_cell.length_c   1.000
_cell.angle_alpha   90.00
_cell.angle_beta   90.00
_cell.angle_gamma   90.00
#
_symmetry.space_group_name_H-M   'P 1'
#
loop_
_entity.id
_entity.type
_entity.pdbx_description
1 polymer ?
#
loop_
_entity_poly.entity_id
_entity_poly.type
_entity_poly.pdbx_seq_one_letter_code
_entity_poly.pdbx_strand_id
1 'polypeptide(L)'
;MSVNPALLPLSARFRSYLPVVVDIETGGFDDHRDALLEIAAVPVVMDAAGRLRPGETVSTHVAPFPGANIDPRSLEVTGIDPTHPLRGALEEREALEHLFTPIRKAVKAAGCTRAILVGHNAHFDLGFLNAAIRRTGNKRSPFHPFSVMDTVTLAALAYGQTVLAKSLQAAGFGWESASAHSAIYDAEQTAALFCTVINRWAELTRPTPETTVTTATADTAA
;
A
#
# COMPACT_ATOMS: atom_id res chain seq x y z
N MET A 1 -17.54 -5.30 -25.56
CA MET A 1 -16.93 -6.42 -24.81
C MET A 1 -16.31 -5.85 -23.54
N SER A 2 -16.83 -6.25 -22.37
CA SER A 2 -16.25 -5.82 -21.08
C SER A 2 -14.96 -6.62 -20.87
N VAL A 3 -13.81 -5.93 -20.86
CA VAL A 3 -12.52 -6.55 -20.57
C VAL A 3 -12.47 -6.85 -19.08
N ASN A 4 -12.15 -8.10 -18.72
CA ASN A 4 -11.96 -8.45 -17.30
C ASN A 4 -10.75 -7.68 -16.72
N PRO A 5 -10.94 -6.82 -15.71
CA PRO A 5 -9.85 -6.04 -15.11
C PRO A 5 -8.69 -6.88 -14.57
N ALA A 6 -8.98 -8.14 -14.14
CA ALA A 6 -7.95 -9.06 -13.64
C ALA A 6 -6.97 -9.55 -14.71
N LEU A 7 -7.32 -9.45 -16.00
CA LEU A 7 -6.45 -9.85 -17.10
C LEU A 7 -5.62 -8.70 -17.68
N LEU A 8 -5.86 -7.48 -17.20
CA LEU A 8 -5.11 -6.31 -17.63
C LEU A 8 -3.76 -6.25 -16.90
N PRO A 9 -2.66 -5.87 -17.56
CA PRO A 9 -1.40 -5.58 -16.90
C PRO A 9 -1.56 -4.39 -15.93
N LEU A 10 -0.68 -4.27 -14.93
CA LEU A 10 -0.71 -3.16 -13.97
C LEU A 10 -0.70 -1.78 -14.66
N SER A 11 0.02 -1.65 -15.78
CA SER A 11 0.06 -0.43 -16.60
C SER A 11 -1.28 -0.02 -17.21
N ALA A 12 -2.23 -0.94 -17.34
CA ALA A 12 -3.59 -0.68 -17.83
C ALA A 12 -4.63 -0.62 -16.70
N ARG A 13 -4.19 -0.82 -15.43
CA ARG A 13 -5.02 -0.73 -14.23
C ARG A 13 -4.71 0.56 -13.47
N PHE A 14 -5.59 0.96 -12.56
CA PHE A 14 -5.36 2.08 -11.62
C PHE A 14 -4.83 3.36 -12.29
N ARG A 15 -5.32 3.69 -13.49
CA ARG A 15 -4.85 4.84 -14.31
C ARG A 15 -3.35 4.77 -14.66
N SER A 16 -2.81 3.60 -14.88
CA SER A 16 -1.37 3.35 -15.07
C SER A 16 -0.52 3.73 -13.86
N TYR A 17 -1.09 3.70 -12.66
CA TYR A 17 -0.35 3.89 -11.41
C TYR A 17 -0.05 2.55 -10.76
N LEU A 18 1.17 2.40 -10.24
CA LEU A 18 1.56 1.25 -9.43
C LEU A 18 1.07 1.46 -8.00
N PRO A 19 0.19 0.59 -7.45
CA PRO A 19 -0.12 0.61 -6.03
C PRO A 19 1.14 0.28 -5.22
N VAL A 20 1.47 1.11 -4.25
CA VAL A 20 2.55 0.89 -3.30
C VAL A 20 1.99 1.13 -1.92
N VAL A 21 1.94 0.08 -1.11
CA VAL A 21 1.49 0.19 0.27
C VAL A 21 2.58 0.87 1.08
N VAL A 22 2.20 1.87 1.85
CA VAL A 22 3.08 2.60 2.76
C VAL A 22 2.45 2.59 4.12
N ASP A 23 3.28 2.37 5.12
CA ASP A 23 2.96 2.53 6.53
C ASP A 23 4.09 3.26 7.23
N ILE A 24 3.76 4.08 8.23
CA ILE A 24 4.71 4.92 8.93
C ILE A 24 4.50 4.87 10.44
N GLU A 25 5.59 4.99 11.19
CA GLU A 25 5.55 5.27 12.62
C GLU A 25 6.02 6.69 12.89
N THR A 26 5.34 7.38 13.80
CA THR A 26 5.51 8.83 14.00
C THR A 26 5.62 9.20 15.48
N GLY A 27 6.17 10.37 15.74
CA GLY A 27 6.20 10.98 17.05
C GLY A 27 4.90 11.70 17.46
N GLY A 28 3.83 11.57 16.67
CA GLY A 28 2.54 12.22 16.93
C GLY A 28 1.65 12.23 15.70
N PHE A 29 0.62 13.09 15.68
CA PHE A 29 -0.40 13.11 14.63
C PHE A 29 -0.33 14.34 13.70
N ASP A 30 0.54 15.30 13.97
CA ASP A 30 0.68 16.53 13.20
C ASP A 30 1.90 16.43 12.25
N ASP A 31 1.66 16.22 10.98
CA ASP A 31 2.70 16.04 9.94
C ASP A 31 3.60 17.27 9.74
N HIS A 32 3.19 18.44 10.26
CA HIS A 32 3.99 19.66 10.23
C HIS A 32 5.02 19.76 11.37
N ARG A 33 4.74 19.12 12.49
CA ARG A 33 5.48 19.29 13.75
C ARG A 33 6.11 18.01 14.26
N ASP A 34 5.43 16.88 14.06
CA ASP A 34 5.84 15.63 14.67
C ASP A 34 6.81 14.87 13.77
N ALA A 35 7.71 14.12 14.40
CA ALA A 35 8.73 13.37 13.70
C ALA A 35 8.13 12.20 12.91
N LEU A 36 8.61 11.98 11.69
CA LEU A 36 8.54 10.68 11.03
C LEU A 36 9.67 9.81 11.60
N LEU A 37 9.34 8.65 12.15
CA LEU A 37 10.30 7.80 12.87
C LEU A 37 10.66 6.52 12.11
N GLU A 38 9.70 5.88 11.44
CA GLU A 38 9.91 4.70 10.62
C GLU A 38 9.01 4.79 9.38
N ILE A 39 9.47 4.23 8.29
CA ILE A 39 8.68 4.13 7.05
C ILE A 39 8.95 2.81 6.36
N ALA A 40 7.90 2.14 5.92
CA ALA A 40 7.96 0.96 5.08
C ALA A 40 7.10 1.13 3.83
N ALA A 41 7.53 0.49 2.74
CA ALA A 41 6.81 0.48 1.49
C ALA A 41 6.85 -0.90 0.84
N VAL A 42 5.69 -1.37 0.37
CA VAL A 42 5.51 -2.66 -0.31
C VAL A 42 4.90 -2.40 -1.68
N PRO A 43 5.68 -2.42 -2.77
CA PRO A 43 5.13 -2.36 -4.12
C PRO A 43 4.23 -3.56 -4.41
N VAL A 44 3.09 -3.33 -5.04
CA VAL A 44 2.24 -4.44 -5.50
C VAL A 44 2.79 -5.00 -6.79
N VAL A 45 2.93 -6.31 -6.86
CA VAL A 45 3.33 -7.04 -8.07
C VAL A 45 2.17 -7.88 -8.60
N MET A 46 2.28 -8.34 -9.84
CA MET A 46 1.27 -9.20 -10.46
C MET A 46 1.93 -10.51 -10.88
N ASP A 47 1.34 -11.64 -10.50
CA ASP A 47 1.81 -12.95 -10.93
C ASP A 47 1.36 -13.29 -12.37
N ALA A 48 1.86 -14.42 -12.89
CA ALA A 48 1.54 -14.89 -14.24
C ALA A 48 0.04 -15.20 -14.45
N ALA A 49 -0.71 -15.42 -13.37
CA ALA A 49 -2.17 -15.62 -13.40
C ALA A 49 -2.96 -14.31 -13.37
N GLY A 50 -2.28 -13.15 -13.33
CA GLY A 50 -2.91 -11.82 -13.23
C GLY A 50 -3.36 -11.45 -11.82
N ARG A 51 -2.97 -12.21 -10.79
CA ARG A 51 -3.33 -11.93 -9.39
C ARG A 51 -2.31 -10.96 -8.77
N LEU A 52 -2.81 -10.01 -8.01
CA LEU A 52 -1.98 -9.10 -7.24
C LEU A 52 -1.37 -9.78 -6.03
N ARG A 53 -0.12 -9.46 -5.75
CA ARG A 53 0.64 -9.94 -4.58
C ARG A 53 1.47 -8.82 -3.98
N PRO A 54 1.76 -8.86 -2.67
CA PRO A 54 2.81 -8.04 -2.09
C PRO A 54 4.16 -8.32 -2.79
N GLY A 55 4.91 -7.28 -3.10
CA GLY A 55 6.29 -7.38 -3.59
C GLY A 55 7.31 -7.35 -2.44
N GLU A 56 8.55 -7.01 -2.76
CA GLU A 56 9.63 -6.88 -1.79
C GLU A 56 9.45 -5.61 -0.95
N THR A 57 9.51 -5.76 0.38
CA THR A 57 9.41 -4.65 1.33
C THR A 57 10.72 -3.86 1.34
N VAL A 58 10.60 -2.53 1.29
CA VAL A 58 11.71 -1.63 1.57
C VAL A 58 11.34 -0.76 2.75
N SER A 59 12.24 -0.63 3.72
CA SER A 59 11.97 0.12 4.95
C SER A 59 13.23 0.79 5.48
N THR A 60 13.04 1.80 6.32
CA THR A 60 14.13 2.43 7.07
C THR A 60 13.60 3.15 8.29
N HIS A 61 14.43 3.23 9.31
CA HIS A 61 14.23 4.19 10.40
C HIS A 61 14.62 5.59 9.94
N VAL A 62 13.92 6.60 10.45
CA VAL A 62 14.13 8.00 10.11
C VAL A 62 14.54 8.77 11.35
N ALA A 63 15.60 9.56 11.25
CA ALA A 63 16.00 10.47 12.30
C ALA A 63 15.02 11.64 12.39
N PRO A 64 14.60 12.05 13.60
CA PRO A 64 13.77 13.23 13.78
C PRO A 64 14.42 14.48 13.16
N PHE A 65 13.67 15.23 12.36
CA PHE A 65 14.18 16.49 11.82
C PHE A 65 14.44 17.53 12.93
N PRO A 66 15.34 18.51 12.72
CA PRO A 66 15.65 19.50 13.75
C PRO A 66 14.41 20.27 14.22
N GLY A 67 14.12 20.22 15.51
CA GLY A 67 12.94 20.85 16.12
C GLY A 67 11.64 20.03 16.00
N ALA A 68 11.71 18.80 15.54
CA ALA A 68 10.57 17.90 15.53
C ALA A 68 10.03 17.66 16.94
N ASN A 69 8.72 17.63 17.05
CA ASN A 69 8.04 17.20 18.27
C ASN A 69 7.92 15.67 18.32
N ILE A 70 8.03 15.10 19.52
CA ILE A 70 7.82 13.68 19.78
C ILE A 70 6.96 13.57 21.04
N ASP A 71 5.72 13.12 20.90
CA ASP A 71 4.82 12.84 22.02
C ASP A 71 5.25 11.51 22.68
N PRO A 72 5.56 11.51 23.99
CA PRO A 72 5.91 10.28 24.71
C PRO A 72 4.86 9.16 24.56
N ARG A 73 3.58 9.51 24.46
CA ARG A 73 2.50 8.53 24.26
C ARG A 73 2.60 7.81 22.91
N SER A 74 3.09 8.49 21.85
CA SER A 74 3.35 7.84 20.58
C SER A 74 4.48 6.83 20.69
N LEU A 75 5.53 7.13 21.49
CA LEU A 75 6.62 6.19 21.75
C LEU A 75 6.19 4.98 22.57
N GLU A 76 5.25 5.16 23.51
CA GLU A 76 4.66 4.05 24.26
C GLU A 76 3.90 3.07 23.36
N VAL A 77 3.24 3.58 22.32
CA VAL A 77 2.50 2.76 21.35
C VAL A 77 3.43 2.05 20.37
N THR A 78 4.38 2.78 19.80
CA THR A 78 5.28 2.22 18.76
C THR A 78 6.46 1.44 19.34
N GLY A 79 6.80 1.66 20.62
CA GLY A 79 7.99 1.07 21.24
C GLY A 79 9.32 1.62 20.70
N ILE A 80 9.28 2.66 19.87
CA ILE A 80 10.49 3.22 19.25
C ILE A 80 11.24 4.09 20.27
N ASP A 81 12.53 3.79 20.49
CA ASP A 81 13.46 4.72 21.13
C ASP A 81 14.20 5.53 20.05
N PRO A 82 13.82 6.80 19.80
CA PRO A 82 14.42 7.61 18.74
C PRO A 82 15.90 7.93 18.99
N THR A 83 16.36 7.75 20.23
CA THR A 83 17.74 8.04 20.64
C THR A 83 18.65 6.82 20.67
N HIS A 84 18.10 5.62 20.41
CA HIS A 84 18.86 4.38 20.48
C HIS A 84 20.01 4.35 19.45
N PRO A 85 21.28 4.18 19.86
CA PRO A 85 22.43 4.34 18.95
C PRO A 85 22.52 3.28 17.85
N LEU A 86 21.92 2.10 18.06
CA LEU A 86 21.93 1.00 17.08
C LEU A 86 20.73 1.04 16.15
N ARG A 87 19.90 2.07 16.21
CA ARG A 87 18.71 2.18 15.37
C ARG A 87 19.04 2.34 13.89
N GLY A 88 20.23 2.92 13.55
CA GLY A 88 20.65 3.13 12.17
C GLY A 88 19.72 4.05 11.38
N ALA A 89 19.07 4.99 12.08
CA ALA A 89 18.14 5.93 11.47
C ALA A 89 18.85 6.86 10.49
N LEU A 90 18.26 7.03 9.30
CA LEU A 90 18.73 7.92 8.25
C LEU A 90 18.09 9.31 8.41
N GLU A 91 18.81 10.34 8.02
CA GLU A 91 18.21 11.66 7.85
C GLU A 91 17.07 11.62 6.83
N GLU A 92 16.02 12.44 6.99
CA GLU A 92 14.82 12.39 6.13
C GLU A 92 15.15 12.35 4.62
N ARG A 93 16.14 13.12 4.18
CA ARG A 93 16.54 13.16 2.77
C ARG A 93 17.06 11.80 2.30
N GLU A 94 17.91 11.18 3.08
CA GLU A 94 18.51 9.88 2.78
C GLU A 94 17.46 8.77 2.86
N ALA A 95 16.59 8.82 3.87
CA ALA A 95 15.49 7.90 4.06
C ALA A 95 14.53 7.92 2.86
N LEU A 96 14.17 9.13 2.37
CA LEU A 96 13.33 9.27 1.18
C LEU A 96 14.02 8.72 -0.08
N GLU A 97 15.31 8.96 -0.30
CA GLU A 97 16.01 8.41 -1.46
C GLU A 97 16.18 6.88 -1.34
N HIS A 98 16.42 6.35 -0.14
CA HIS A 98 16.45 4.93 0.12
C HIS A 98 15.12 4.26 -0.28
N LEU A 99 14.00 4.85 0.10
CA LEU A 99 12.66 4.36 -0.21
C LEU A 99 12.29 4.57 -1.70
N PHE A 100 12.51 5.77 -2.23
CA PHE A 100 12.02 6.15 -3.56
C PHE A 100 12.78 5.48 -4.71
N THR A 101 14.04 5.15 -4.51
CA THR A 101 14.86 4.53 -5.56
C THR A 101 14.34 3.16 -6.00
N PRO A 102 14.07 2.19 -5.11
CA PRO A 102 13.46 0.92 -5.50
C PRO A 102 12.02 1.09 -6.01
N ILE A 103 11.23 2.02 -5.45
CA ILE A 103 9.87 2.29 -5.92
C ILE A 103 9.88 2.81 -7.37
N ARG A 104 10.78 3.75 -7.73
CA ARG A 104 10.93 4.22 -9.12
C ARG A 104 11.29 3.08 -10.08
N LYS A 105 12.14 2.14 -9.64
CA LYS A 105 12.47 0.93 -10.42
C LYS A 105 11.23 0.04 -10.60
N ALA A 106 10.47 -0.19 -9.53
CA ALA A 106 9.24 -0.98 -9.58
C ALA A 106 8.18 -0.35 -10.50
N VAL A 107 7.96 0.97 -10.42
CA VAL A 107 7.06 1.72 -11.33
C VAL A 107 7.47 1.51 -12.79
N LYS A 108 8.76 1.64 -13.09
CA LYS A 108 9.27 1.41 -14.46
C LYS A 108 9.11 -0.03 -14.91
N ALA A 109 9.43 -1.00 -14.05
CA ALA A 109 9.32 -2.43 -14.37
C ALA A 109 7.87 -2.86 -14.62
N ALA A 110 6.91 -2.27 -13.89
CA ALA A 110 5.48 -2.50 -14.07
C ALA A 110 4.89 -1.78 -15.32
N GLY A 111 5.68 -0.99 -16.05
CA GLY A 111 5.21 -0.16 -17.16
C GLY A 111 4.26 0.97 -16.73
N CYS A 112 4.29 1.33 -15.43
CA CYS A 112 3.44 2.36 -14.86
C CYS A 112 4.08 3.76 -14.98
N THR A 113 3.27 4.81 -14.81
CA THR A 113 3.71 6.21 -14.93
C THR A 113 4.19 6.79 -13.62
N ARG A 114 3.61 6.34 -12.49
CA ARG A 114 3.98 6.71 -11.11
C ARG A 114 3.42 5.71 -10.10
N ALA A 115 3.77 5.88 -8.83
CA ALA A 115 3.16 5.17 -7.73
C ALA A 115 1.88 5.90 -7.25
N ILE A 116 0.90 5.11 -6.75
CA ILE A 116 -0.20 5.59 -5.92
C ILE A 116 -0.05 4.98 -4.53
N LEU A 117 -0.09 5.82 -3.49
CA LEU A 117 0.01 5.35 -2.12
C LEU A 117 -1.24 4.57 -1.74
N VAL A 118 -1.04 3.41 -1.15
CA VAL A 118 -2.07 2.60 -0.50
C VAL A 118 -1.74 2.56 0.98
N GLY A 119 -2.72 2.71 1.87
CA GLY A 119 -2.51 2.63 3.32
C GLY A 119 -3.81 2.32 4.05
N HIS A 120 -3.71 2.05 5.34
CA HIS A 120 -4.87 1.92 6.22
C HIS A 120 -5.05 3.24 6.99
N ASN A 121 -5.93 4.12 6.54
CA ASN A 121 -5.99 5.57 6.74
C ASN A 121 -4.89 6.33 5.96
N ALA A 122 -4.74 6.00 4.71
CA ALA A 122 -3.66 6.38 3.78
C ALA A 122 -3.35 7.89 3.70
N HIS A 123 -4.29 8.77 4.07
CA HIS A 123 -4.06 10.22 4.12
C HIS A 123 -3.08 10.62 5.22
N PHE A 124 -3.05 9.87 6.32
CA PHE A 124 -2.10 10.08 7.39
C PHE A 124 -0.66 9.87 6.89
N ASP A 125 -0.40 8.72 6.28
CA ASP A 125 0.91 8.38 5.72
C ASP A 125 1.34 9.36 4.63
N LEU A 126 0.41 9.70 3.72
CA LEU A 126 0.68 10.66 2.66
C LEU A 126 0.98 12.06 3.21
N GLY A 127 0.33 12.48 4.29
CA GLY A 127 0.57 13.75 4.97
C GLY A 127 2.02 13.87 5.42
N PHE A 128 2.49 12.92 6.23
CA PHE A 128 3.88 12.87 6.71
C PHE A 128 4.90 12.72 5.58
N LEU A 129 4.63 11.85 4.60
CA LEU A 129 5.48 11.69 3.43
C LEU A 129 5.62 13.01 2.66
N ASN A 130 4.53 13.71 2.40
CA ASN A 130 4.56 15.01 1.72
C ASN A 130 5.24 16.08 2.57
N ALA A 131 5.10 16.06 3.89
CA ALA A 131 5.78 16.98 4.79
C ALA A 131 7.30 16.77 4.73
N ALA A 132 7.79 15.53 4.79
CA ALA A 132 9.21 15.20 4.63
C ALA A 132 9.72 15.58 3.23
N ILE A 133 8.94 15.37 2.16
CA ILE A 133 9.27 15.81 0.80
C ILE A 133 9.44 17.34 0.74
N ARG A 134 8.56 18.11 1.38
CA ARG A 134 8.66 19.58 1.45
C ARG A 134 9.91 20.02 2.22
N ARG A 135 10.14 19.49 3.43
CA ARG A 135 11.30 19.80 4.28
C ARG A 135 12.62 19.53 3.57
N THR A 136 12.70 18.40 2.90
CA THR A 136 13.94 18.00 2.20
C THR A 136 14.09 18.62 0.80
N GLY A 137 13.05 19.26 0.26
CA GLY A 137 13.04 19.77 -1.11
C GLY A 137 13.18 18.68 -2.18
N ASN A 138 12.77 17.44 -1.89
CA ASN A 138 12.86 16.33 -2.83
C ASN A 138 11.85 16.50 -3.97
N LYS A 139 12.34 16.69 -5.20
CA LYS A 139 11.52 16.90 -6.41
C LYS A 139 11.26 15.61 -7.20
N ARG A 140 11.74 14.47 -6.72
CA ARG A 140 11.72 13.19 -7.44
C ARG A 140 10.86 12.13 -6.78
N SER A 141 9.84 12.54 -6.02
CA SER A 141 8.88 11.59 -5.44
C SER A 141 8.22 10.75 -6.54
N PRO A 142 8.18 9.43 -6.39
CA PRO A 142 7.46 8.55 -7.31
C PRO A 142 5.94 8.61 -7.12
N PHE A 143 5.47 9.09 -5.98
CA PHE A 143 4.06 9.05 -5.60
C PHE A 143 3.21 10.15 -6.25
N HIS A 144 1.94 9.84 -6.43
CA HIS A 144 0.94 10.87 -6.73
C HIS A 144 0.79 11.80 -5.51
N PRO A 145 0.76 13.13 -5.69
CA PRO A 145 0.87 14.07 -4.58
C PRO A 145 -0.34 14.12 -3.64
N PHE A 146 -1.51 13.67 -4.08
CA PHE A 146 -2.76 13.77 -3.30
C PHE A 146 -3.75 12.59 -3.49
N SER A 147 -3.56 11.73 -4.50
CA SER A 147 -4.45 10.56 -4.66
C SER A 147 -3.89 9.38 -3.89
N VAL A 148 -4.78 8.71 -3.17
CA VAL A 148 -4.48 7.49 -2.41
C VAL A 148 -5.52 6.41 -2.70
N MET A 149 -5.21 5.18 -2.32
CA MET A 149 -6.15 4.08 -2.15
C MET A 149 -6.18 3.71 -0.67
N ASP A 150 -7.38 3.72 -0.06
CA ASP A 150 -7.53 3.49 1.37
C ASP A 150 -8.14 2.13 1.67
N THR A 151 -7.41 1.30 2.41
CA THR A 151 -7.84 -0.05 2.76
C THR A 151 -8.92 -0.08 3.83
N VAL A 152 -9.14 0.99 4.62
CA VAL A 152 -10.30 1.11 5.52
C VAL A 152 -11.58 1.01 4.73
N THR A 153 -11.71 1.77 3.64
CA THR A 153 -12.88 1.75 2.76
C THR A 153 -13.07 0.38 2.10
N LEU A 154 -11.97 -0.22 1.62
CA LEU A 154 -12.01 -1.54 1.00
C LEU A 154 -12.41 -2.64 1.99
N ALA A 155 -11.88 -2.61 3.20
CA ALA A 155 -12.21 -3.56 4.26
C ALA A 155 -13.64 -3.38 4.78
N ALA A 156 -14.12 -2.13 4.89
CA ALA A 156 -15.51 -1.85 5.23
C ALA A 156 -16.46 -2.44 4.19
N LEU A 157 -16.15 -2.28 2.89
CA LEU A 157 -16.94 -2.86 1.80
C LEU A 157 -16.91 -4.39 1.81
N ALA A 158 -15.72 -5.00 1.97
CA ALA A 158 -15.54 -6.45 1.80
C ALA A 158 -15.90 -7.26 3.05
N TYR A 159 -15.72 -6.70 4.25
CA TYR A 159 -15.78 -7.42 5.53
C TYR A 159 -16.55 -6.69 6.62
N GLY A 160 -17.05 -5.48 6.39
CA GLY A 160 -17.73 -4.67 7.42
C GLY A 160 -16.78 -4.23 8.55
N GLN A 161 -15.48 -4.13 8.30
CA GLN A 161 -14.45 -3.80 9.29
C GLN A 161 -13.64 -2.56 8.87
N THR A 162 -13.19 -1.79 9.87
CA THR A 162 -12.42 -0.56 9.66
C THR A 162 -11.12 -0.52 10.46
N VAL A 163 -10.85 -1.51 11.30
CA VAL A 163 -9.62 -1.67 12.07
C VAL A 163 -8.76 -2.73 11.40
N LEU A 164 -7.48 -2.47 11.14
CA LEU A 164 -6.59 -3.34 10.37
C LEU A 164 -6.60 -4.79 10.91
N ALA A 165 -6.33 -4.97 12.20
CA ALA A 165 -6.33 -6.29 12.82
C ALA A 165 -7.65 -7.07 12.63
N LYS A 166 -8.80 -6.39 12.79
CA LYS A 166 -10.12 -7.01 12.60
C LYS A 166 -10.41 -7.31 11.13
N SER A 167 -9.93 -6.45 10.24
CA SER A 167 -10.06 -6.63 8.79
C SER A 167 -9.27 -7.84 8.31
N LEU A 168 -8.06 -8.01 8.82
CA LEU A 168 -7.21 -9.17 8.53
C LEU A 168 -7.82 -10.46 9.05
N GLN A 169 -8.28 -10.48 10.29
CA GLN A 169 -8.98 -11.64 10.86
C GLN A 169 -10.22 -12.04 10.04
N ALA A 170 -11.03 -11.06 9.64
CA ALA A 170 -12.21 -11.29 8.80
C ALA A 170 -11.84 -11.76 7.38
N ALA A 171 -10.66 -11.39 6.89
CA ALA A 171 -10.10 -11.87 5.62
C ALA A 171 -9.45 -13.26 5.72
N GLY A 172 -9.33 -13.83 6.93
CA GLY A 172 -8.71 -15.14 7.18
C GLY A 172 -7.22 -15.11 7.47
N PHE A 173 -6.64 -13.94 7.75
CA PHE A 173 -5.23 -13.80 8.16
C PHE A 173 -5.07 -13.87 9.68
N GLY A 174 -3.90 -14.32 10.13
CA GLY A 174 -3.47 -14.16 11.51
C GLY A 174 -3.12 -12.70 11.81
N TRP A 175 -3.10 -12.37 13.10
CA TRP A 175 -2.62 -11.08 13.60
C TRP A 175 -1.70 -11.30 14.79
N GLU A 176 -0.47 -10.80 14.71
CA GLU A 176 0.51 -10.88 15.78
C GLU A 176 0.61 -9.53 16.50
N SER A 177 -0.06 -9.40 17.63
CA SER A 177 -0.09 -8.14 18.39
C SER A 177 1.28 -7.69 18.87
N ALA A 178 2.24 -8.60 19.05
CA ALA A 178 3.62 -8.25 19.45
C ALA A 178 4.42 -7.58 18.32
N SER A 179 4.03 -7.78 17.06
CA SER A 179 4.66 -7.19 15.88
C SER A 179 3.90 -5.95 15.38
N ALA A 180 2.72 -5.69 15.92
CA ALA A 180 1.91 -4.50 15.60
C ALA A 180 2.68 -3.22 15.97
N HIS A 181 2.39 -2.14 15.23
CA HIS A 181 3.10 -0.86 15.34
C HIS A 181 4.59 -0.94 14.94
N SER A 182 4.92 -1.84 14.01
CA SER A 182 6.11 -1.78 13.20
C SER A 182 5.69 -1.45 11.78
N ALA A 183 6.23 -0.40 11.19
CA ALA A 183 5.87 0.03 9.84
C ALA A 183 6.05 -1.12 8.82
N ILE A 184 7.04 -1.99 9.01
CA ILE A 184 7.26 -3.17 8.14
C ILE A 184 6.07 -4.11 8.23
N TYR A 185 5.73 -4.54 9.46
CA TYR A 185 4.65 -5.51 9.68
C TYR A 185 3.30 -4.96 9.19
N ASP A 186 2.97 -3.73 9.57
CA ASP A 186 1.67 -3.13 9.23
C ASP A 186 1.56 -2.86 7.73
N ALA A 187 2.65 -2.46 7.04
CA ALA A 187 2.68 -2.33 5.59
C ALA A 187 2.49 -3.68 4.87
N GLU A 188 3.15 -4.76 5.33
CA GLU A 188 3.02 -6.10 4.75
C GLU A 188 1.61 -6.66 4.93
N GLN A 189 1.03 -6.51 6.13
CA GLN A 189 -0.34 -6.94 6.41
C GLN A 189 -1.36 -6.12 5.60
N THR A 190 -1.17 -4.82 5.50
CA THR A 190 -2.01 -3.95 4.67
C THR A 190 -1.90 -4.31 3.19
N ALA A 191 -0.71 -4.67 2.71
CA ALA A 191 -0.50 -5.13 1.33
C ALA A 191 -1.20 -6.48 1.05
N ALA A 192 -1.14 -7.42 1.99
CA ALA A 192 -1.85 -8.69 1.89
C ALA A 192 -3.37 -8.47 1.85
N LEU A 193 -3.90 -7.61 2.72
CA LEU A 193 -5.32 -7.24 2.74
C LEU A 193 -5.75 -6.58 1.42
N PHE A 194 -5.01 -5.57 0.96
CA PHE A 194 -5.28 -4.88 -0.32
C PHE A 194 -5.33 -5.86 -1.49
N CYS A 195 -4.30 -6.67 -1.66
CA CYS A 195 -4.24 -7.65 -2.75
C CYS A 195 -5.40 -8.65 -2.69
N THR A 196 -5.74 -9.11 -1.48
CA THR A 196 -6.85 -10.07 -1.28
C THR A 196 -8.20 -9.48 -1.69
N VAL A 197 -8.50 -8.26 -1.24
CA VAL A 197 -9.78 -7.60 -1.59
C VAL A 197 -9.87 -7.34 -3.10
N ILE A 198 -8.81 -6.80 -3.71
CA ILE A 198 -8.81 -6.52 -5.15
C ILE A 198 -8.92 -7.79 -5.99
N ASN A 199 -8.20 -8.86 -5.62
CA ASN A 199 -8.28 -10.14 -6.32
C ASN A 199 -9.69 -10.76 -6.20
N ARG A 200 -10.28 -10.76 -4.99
CA ARG A 200 -11.64 -11.26 -4.76
C ARG A 200 -12.67 -10.49 -5.58
N TRP A 201 -12.56 -9.17 -5.62
CA TRP A 201 -13.46 -8.35 -6.44
C TRP A 201 -13.32 -8.66 -7.93
N ALA A 202 -12.09 -8.83 -8.43
CA ALA A 202 -11.83 -9.20 -9.81
C ALA A 202 -12.39 -10.58 -10.18
N GLU A 203 -12.40 -11.54 -9.24
CA GLU A 203 -13.04 -12.86 -9.42
C GLU A 203 -14.57 -12.75 -9.48
N LEU A 204 -15.17 -11.98 -8.58
CA LEU A 204 -16.62 -11.76 -8.54
C LEU A 204 -17.17 -11.03 -9.78
N THR A 205 -16.36 -10.14 -10.37
CA THR A 205 -16.75 -9.35 -11.54
C THR A 205 -16.30 -9.98 -12.85
N ARG A 206 -15.77 -11.21 -12.82
CA ARG A 206 -15.37 -11.93 -14.05
C ARG A 206 -16.62 -12.23 -14.88
N PRO A 207 -16.65 -11.87 -16.19
CA PRO A 207 -17.76 -12.26 -17.06
C PRO A 207 -17.91 -13.78 -17.06
N THR A 208 -19.12 -14.26 -16.82
CA THR A 208 -19.45 -15.69 -17.01
C THR A 208 -19.26 -16.04 -18.48
N PRO A 209 -18.60 -17.15 -18.86
CA PRO A 209 -18.57 -17.58 -20.23
C PRO A 209 -20.01 -17.71 -20.72
N GLU A 210 -20.39 -17.00 -21.77
CA GLU A 210 -21.68 -17.21 -22.42
C GLU A 210 -21.78 -18.69 -22.78
N THR A 211 -22.75 -19.39 -22.20
CA THR A 211 -23.10 -20.74 -22.61
C THR A 211 -23.59 -20.61 -24.05
N THR A 212 -22.76 -21.00 -25.02
CA THR A 212 -23.16 -21.05 -26.43
C THR A 212 -24.27 -22.09 -26.52
N VAL A 213 -25.52 -21.63 -26.47
CA VAL A 213 -26.67 -22.46 -26.82
C VAL A 213 -26.56 -22.75 -28.32
N THR A 214 -26.01 -23.90 -28.63
CA THR A 214 -26.06 -24.42 -29.99
C THR A 214 -27.52 -24.74 -30.31
N THR A 215 -28.23 -23.84 -30.95
CA THR A 215 -29.50 -24.13 -31.57
C THR A 215 -29.25 -25.18 -32.67
N ALA A 216 -29.53 -26.44 -32.33
CA ALA A 216 -29.61 -27.49 -33.33
C ALA A 216 -30.79 -27.13 -34.28
N THR A 217 -30.46 -26.66 -35.46
CA THR A 217 -31.43 -26.57 -36.56
C THR A 217 -31.85 -27.99 -36.91
N ALA A 218 -33.08 -28.34 -36.54
CA ALA A 218 -33.71 -29.56 -37.02
C ALA A 218 -33.95 -29.36 -38.53
N ASP A 219 -33.14 -30.05 -39.33
CA ASP A 219 -33.41 -30.25 -40.75
C ASP A 219 -34.64 -31.14 -40.87
N THR A 220 -35.78 -30.54 -41.21
CA THR A 220 -36.98 -31.26 -41.61
C THR A 220 -36.91 -31.46 -43.10
N ALA A 221 -36.44 -32.63 -43.50
CA ALA A 221 -36.63 -33.11 -44.88
C ALA A 221 -38.05 -33.65 -45.01
N ALA A 222 -38.83 -33.13 -45.97
CA ALA A 222 -39.98 -33.74 -46.60
C ALA A 222 -39.99 -33.34 -48.09
#